data_9a863d0f55c8c892de82fd6f85222b9f
#
_entry.id   9a863d0f55c8c892de82fd6f85222b9f
#
_cell.length_a   1.000
_cell.length_b   1.000
_cell.length_c   1.000
_cell.angle_alpha   90.00
_cell.angle_beta   90.00
_cell.angle_gamma   90.00
#
_symmetry.space_group_name_H-M   'P 1'
#
loop_
_entity.id
_entity.type
_entity.pdbx_description
1 polymer ?
#
loop_
_entity_poly.entity_id
_entity_poly.type
_entity_poly.pdbx_seq_one_letter_code
_entity_poly.pdbx_strand_id
1 'polypeptide(L)'
;MKGVDETRKLAGFCARARWDDLPPEVRRRAKICVLDFLANVYGSLQLREVRGIADYVRSLGGAPTAAVLGCGYGTAPPLAAFVNGTLAESIEAQDGLRYGGNHPVSAVMPAALAAAESEGRGGRKFLEALVAGYEVANRTAAAVHPSHTLSGFLPTGTCGTFGAAAAAALLMGLDEEGILNALGIAGYLAPLSMAEILMGGFTAKVVQGGQAAAAGITAAALARSGITGAPYILEGSQLQGGFTQITLRGEPNLERITEGLEEHYSILDMYLKPYSACRHTHGAVQALLEIIAERDLKPDEVERVEVFTYGIAVVAVGKGLGESESFVSAQFSIPYVVAAAMLDRELGTRQLTAERRADPALRELMSRVEVKLDEGLQKVYPEKTASRVELLLAGGERLVRQVDVPKGDPRDPMEEDDVREKLRRFAGDRDAGRLEELAGLVMHLEEIGELGRFTEMV
;
A
#
# COMPACT_ATOMS: atom_id res chain seq x y z
N MET A 1 19.66 -2.29 -31.29
CA MET A 1 18.93 -3.19 -30.37
C MET A 1 17.64 -3.57 -31.06
N LYS A 2 17.32 -4.85 -31.23
CA LYS A 2 15.99 -5.31 -31.63
C LYS A 2 15.04 -4.84 -30.53
N GLY A 3 13.96 -4.14 -30.92
CA GLY A 3 13.13 -3.43 -29.99
C GLY A 3 12.59 -4.30 -28.86
N VAL A 4 12.99 -3.98 -27.66
CA VAL A 4 12.29 -4.33 -26.45
C VAL A 4 11.00 -3.52 -26.50
N ASP A 5 9.84 -4.12 -26.43
CA ASP A 5 8.53 -3.49 -26.62
C ASP A 5 7.65 -3.75 -25.40
N GLU A 6 8.26 -3.60 -24.22
CA GLU A 6 7.65 -4.00 -22.95
C GLU A 6 6.46 -3.10 -22.59
N THR A 7 6.56 -1.79 -22.84
CA THR A 7 5.44 -0.87 -22.60
C THR A 7 4.22 -1.24 -23.45
N ARG A 8 4.42 -1.56 -24.74
CA ARG A 8 3.34 -1.96 -25.65
C ARG A 8 2.72 -3.30 -25.26
N LYS A 9 3.53 -4.27 -24.85
CA LYS A 9 3.03 -5.58 -24.37
C LYS A 9 2.12 -5.41 -23.16
N LEU A 10 2.49 -4.53 -22.20
CA LEU A 10 1.62 -4.19 -21.05
C LEU A 10 0.32 -3.52 -21.51
N ALA A 11 0.39 -2.57 -22.44
CA ALA A 11 -0.83 -1.94 -22.98
C ALA A 11 -1.74 -2.96 -23.64
N GLY A 12 -1.19 -3.88 -24.44
CA GLY A 12 -1.94 -4.96 -25.07
C GLY A 12 -2.57 -5.92 -24.07
N PHE A 13 -1.85 -6.30 -23.01
CA PHE A 13 -2.40 -7.07 -21.89
C PHE A 13 -3.61 -6.37 -21.28
N CYS A 14 -3.48 -5.09 -20.91
CA CYS A 14 -4.57 -4.32 -20.34
C CYS A 14 -5.80 -4.26 -21.28
N ALA A 15 -5.60 -4.01 -22.57
CA ALA A 15 -6.69 -3.93 -23.55
C ALA A 15 -7.48 -5.25 -23.69
N ARG A 16 -6.81 -6.40 -23.43
CA ARG A 16 -7.43 -7.73 -23.49
C ARG A 16 -8.01 -8.21 -22.16
N ALA A 17 -7.68 -7.55 -21.04
CA ALA A 17 -8.15 -7.97 -19.71
C ALA A 17 -9.69 -8.09 -19.67
N ARG A 18 -10.20 -9.22 -19.20
CA ARG A 18 -11.64 -9.49 -19.01
C ARG A 18 -11.85 -10.22 -17.70
N TRP A 19 -12.87 -9.79 -16.97
CA TRP A 19 -13.21 -10.40 -15.67
C TRP A 19 -13.43 -11.91 -15.75
N ASP A 20 -14.10 -12.37 -16.83
CA ASP A 20 -14.45 -13.78 -16.97
C ASP A 20 -13.23 -14.67 -17.28
N ASP A 21 -12.15 -14.11 -17.79
CA ASP A 21 -10.90 -14.80 -18.08
C ASP A 21 -9.97 -14.87 -16.87
N LEU A 22 -10.22 -14.08 -15.80
CA LEU A 22 -9.41 -14.11 -14.59
C LEU A 22 -9.61 -15.40 -13.80
N PRO A 23 -8.54 -16.01 -13.26
CA PRO A 23 -8.66 -17.15 -12.34
C PRO A 23 -9.53 -16.82 -11.12
N PRO A 24 -10.27 -17.78 -10.57
CA PRO A 24 -11.16 -17.55 -9.40
C PRO A 24 -10.43 -16.97 -8.19
N GLU A 25 -9.20 -17.40 -7.93
CA GLU A 25 -8.33 -16.90 -6.85
C GLU A 25 -7.94 -15.43 -7.05
N VAL A 26 -7.68 -15.00 -8.29
CA VAL A 26 -7.41 -13.59 -8.63
C VAL A 26 -8.65 -12.73 -8.40
N ARG A 27 -9.82 -13.20 -8.84
CA ARG A 27 -11.10 -12.50 -8.62
C ARG A 27 -11.39 -12.34 -7.12
N ARG A 28 -11.19 -13.41 -6.34
CA ARG A 28 -11.37 -13.37 -4.88
C ARG A 28 -10.38 -12.42 -4.23
N ARG A 29 -9.10 -12.49 -4.61
CA ARG A 29 -8.05 -11.65 -4.06
C ARG A 29 -8.28 -10.16 -4.35
N ALA A 30 -8.76 -9.82 -5.55
CA ALA A 30 -9.10 -8.44 -5.91
C ALA A 30 -10.17 -7.85 -4.96
N LYS A 31 -11.21 -8.61 -4.62
CA LYS A 31 -12.25 -8.21 -3.66
C LYS A 31 -11.71 -8.06 -2.24
N ILE A 32 -10.84 -8.96 -1.80
CA ILE A 32 -10.15 -8.86 -0.51
C ILE A 32 -9.30 -7.58 -0.44
N CYS A 33 -8.60 -7.21 -1.53
CA CYS A 33 -7.85 -5.95 -1.60
C CYS A 33 -8.76 -4.72 -1.51
N VAL A 34 -9.97 -4.75 -2.09
CA VAL A 34 -10.96 -3.67 -1.91
C VAL A 34 -11.39 -3.56 -0.45
N LEU A 35 -11.64 -4.67 0.22
CA LEU A 35 -12.02 -4.68 1.63
C LEU A 35 -10.88 -4.15 2.52
N ASP A 36 -9.65 -4.56 2.25
CA ASP A 36 -8.44 -4.07 2.93
C ASP A 36 -8.23 -2.55 2.74
N PHE A 37 -8.47 -2.07 1.52
CA PHE A 37 -8.43 -0.63 1.21
C PHE A 37 -9.43 0.16 2.06
N LEU A 38 -10.67 -0.32 2.23
CA LEU A 38 -11.66 0.35 3.07
C LEU A 38 -11.25 0.41 4.54
N ALA A 39 -10.63 -0.65 5.06
CA ALA A 39 -10.08 -0.64 6.40
C ALA A 39 -9.02 0.47 6.57
N ASN A 40 -8.15 0.64 5.57
CA ASN A 40 -7.13 1.70 5.57
C ASN A 40 -7.74 3.10 5.48
N VAL A 41 -8.76 3.30 4.63
CA VAL A 41 -9.50 4.57 4.52
C VAL A 41 -10.11 4.96 5.86
N TYR A 42 -10.86 4.07 6.50
CA TYR A 42 -11.50 4.35 7.77
C TYR A 42 -10.52 4.59 8.91
N GLY A 43 -9.45 3.80 8.96
CA GLY A 43 -8.38 4.01 9.92
C GLY A 43 -7.71 5.37 9.76
N SER A 44 -7.42 5.77 8.53
CA SER A 44 -6.77 7.04 8.22
C SER A 44 -7.61 8.27 8.59
N LEU A 45 -8.94 8.18 8.48
CA LEU A 45 -9.86 9.25 8.87
C LEU A 45 -9.86 9.53 10.39
N GLN A 46 -9.27 8.69 11.22
CA GLN A 46 -9.08 8.94 12.63
C GLN A 46 -7.89 9.89 12.91
N LEU A 47 -6.98 10.07 11.95
CA LEU A 47 -5.84 10.98 12.06
C LEU A 47 -6.26 12.39 11.64
N ARG A 48 -6.09 13.36 12.55
CA ARG A 48 -6.48 14.77 12.34
C ARG A 48 -5.76 15.39 11.14
N GLU A 49 -4.48 15.10 11.01
CA GLU A 49 -3.62 15.62 9.93
C GLU A 49 -4.11 15.17 8.55
N VAL A 50 -4.60 13.94 8.46
CA VAL A 50 -5.10 13.35 7.21
C VAL A 50 -6.48 13.92 6.84
N ARG A 51 -7.36 14.13 7.83
CA ARG A 51 -8.66 14.82 7.61
C ARG A 51 -8.46 16.23 7.06
N GLY A 52 -7.44 16.96 7.52
CA GLY A 52 -7.10 18.29 7.01
C GLY A 52 -6.81 18.31 5.50
N ILE A 53 -6.30 17.21 4.93
CA ILE A 53 -6.09 17.09 3.47
C ILE A 53 -7.44 17.00 2.74
N ALA A 54 -8.39 16.22 3.24
CA ALA A 54 -9.74 16.15 2.68
C ALA A 54 -10.45 17.51 2.73
N ASP A 55 -10.31 18.24 3.84
CA ASP A 55 -10.88 19.59 4.00
C ASP A 55 -10.24 20.60 3.03
N TYR A 56 -8.92 20.50 2.82
CA TYR A 56 -8.23 21.31 1.81
C TYR A 56 -8.80 21.06 0.40
N VAL A 57 -8.93 19.79 0.00
CA VAL A 57 -9.47 19.46 -1.32
C VAL A 57 -10.94 19.89 -1.45
N ARG A 58 -11.74 19.75 -0.39
CA ARG A 58 -13.12 20.28 -0.37
C ARG A 58 -13.16 21.78 -0.67
N SER A 59 -12.21 22.55 -0.15
CA SER A 59 -12.12 24.00 -0.38
C SER A 59 -11.79 24.38 -1.82
N LEU A 60 -11.18 23.48 -2.60
CA LEU A 60 -10.90 23.68 -4.03
C LEU A 60 -12.14 23.54 -4.90
N GLY A 61 -13.18 22.84 -4.41
CA GLY A 61 -14.37 22.53 -5.19
C GLY A 61 -14.12 21.49 -6.28
N GLY A 62 -14.90 21.58 -7.35
CA GLY A 62 -14.85 20.69 -8.52
C GLY A 62 -16.21 20.02 -8.81
N ALA A 63 -16.38 19.47 -10.01
CA ALA A 63 -17.57 18.70 -10.35
C ALA A 63 -17.65 17.43 -9.48
N PRO A 64 -18.74 17.17 -8.76
CA PRO A 64 -18.84 16.07 -7.78
C PRO A 64 -19.10 14.72 -8.47
N THR A 65 -18.22 14.33 -9.40
CA THR A 65 -18.37 13.11 -10.22
C THR A 65 -17.60 11.91 -9.66
N ALA A 66 -16.85 12.10 -8.56
CA ALA A 66 -16.19 11.02 -7.83
C ALA A 66 -16.24 11.31 -6.33
N ALA A 67 -16.50 10.28 -5.52
CA ALA A 67 -16.64 10.38 -4.08
C ALA A 67 -15.27 10.51 -3.38
N VAL A 68 -15.21 11.36 -2.34
CA VAL A 68 -14.15 11.34 -1.33
C VAL A 68 -14.65 10.48 -0.17
N LEU A 69 -14.10 9.27 -0.07
CA LEU A 69 -14.59 8.21 0.79
C LEU A 69 -14.62 8.61 2.26
N GLY A 70 -15.74 8.34 2.93
CA GLY A 70 -15.94 8.62 4.35
C GLY A 70 -15.98 10.11 4.72
N CYS A 71 -15.97 11.04 3.74
CA CYS A 71 -15.96 12.49 3.95
C CYS A 71 -17.28 13.19 3.59
N GLY A 72 -18.25 12.47 3.01
CA GLY A 72 -19.58 12.97 2.70
C GLY A 72 -19.62 14.05 1.59
N TYR A 73 -18.65 14.04 0.66
CA TYR A 73 -18.68 14.92 -0.51
C TYR A 73 -18.01 14.26 -1.72
N GLY A 74 -18.35 14.74 -2.92
CA GLY A 74 -17.68 14.40 -4.18
C GLY A 74 -16.94 15.59 -4.77
N THR A 75 -15.99 15.30 -5.69
CA THR A 75 -15.22 16.32 -6.40
C THR A 75 -14.78 15.78 -7.78
N ALA A 76 -13.92 16.51 -8.50
CA ALA A 76 -13.33 16.03 -9.75
C ALA A 76 -12.49 14.76 -9.54
N PRO A 77 -12.49 13.78 -10.47
CA PRO A 77 -11.87 12.49 -10.30
C PRO A 77 -10.39 12.53 -9.85
N PRO A 78 -9.51 13.40 -10.41
CA PRO A 78 -8.12 13.46 -9.94
C PRO A 78 -8.01 13.93 -8.48
N LEU A 79 -8.87 14.83 -8.03
CA LEU A 79 -8.89 15.33 -6.66
C LEU A 79 -9.43 14.28 -5.67
N ALA A 80 -10.50 13.58 -6.06
CA ALA A 80 -11.03 12.46 -5.27
C ALA A 80 -9.99 11.34 -5.14
N ALA A 81 -9.33 10.96 -6.23
CA ALA A 81 -8.27 9.96 -6.23
C ALA A 81 -7.07 10.40 -5.38
N PHE A 82 -6.70 11.67 -5.39
CA PHE A 82 -5.65 12.21 -4.54
C PHE A 82 -5.96 12.00 -3.05
N VAL A 83 -7.16 12.36 -2.62
CA VAL A 83 -7.54 12.18 -1.20
C VAL A 83 -7.64 10.70 -0.85
N ASN A 84 -8.36 9.91 -1.65
CA ASN A 84 -8.59 8.48 -1.37
C ASN A 84 -7.28 7.69 -1.36
N GLY A 85 -6.31 8.03 -2.22
CA GLY A 85 -4.98 7.42 -2.21
C GLY A 85 -4.15 7.84 -1.01
N THR A 86 -4.27 9.08 -0.57
CA THR A 86 -3.66 9.55 0.67
C THR A 86 -4.25 8.83 1.89
N LEU A 87 -5.58 8.64 1.93
CA LEU A 87 -6.26 7.85 2.97
C LEU A 87 -5.77 6.39 2.97
N ALA A 88 -5.63 5.77 1.80
CA ALA A 88 -5.12 4.39 1.69
C ALA A 88 -3.70 4.23 2.25
N GLU A 89 -2.86 5.27 2.13
CA GLU A 89 -1.44 5.27 2.48
C GLU A 89 -1.17 5.60 3.95
N SER A 90 -2.01 6.44 4.58
CA SER A 90 -1.64 7.21 5.77
C SER A 90 -1.36 6.38 7.01
N ILE A 91 -2.03 5.25 7.20
CA ILE A 91 -1.82 4.42 8.39
C ILE A 91 -0.81 3.28 8.20
N GLU A 92 -0.12 3.22 7.06
CA GLU A 92 0.92 2.21 6.76
C GLU A 92 0.42 0.76 6.92
N ALA A 93 -0.88 0.52 6.67
CA ALA A 93 -1.50 -0.79 6.79
C ALA A 93 -2.00 -1.35 5.44
N GLN A 94 -1.65 -0.69 4.33
CA GLN A 94 -1.98 -1.09 2.97
C GLN A 94 -1.18 -2.34 2.53
N ASP A 95 -1.63 -2.91 1.42
CA ASP A 95 -0.95 -4.03 0.76
C ASP A 95 0.49 -3.73 0.35
N GLY A 96 1.21 -4.70 -0.18
CA GLY A 96 2.53 -4.45 -0.77
C GLY A 96 3.11 -5.67 -1.47
N LEU A 97 3.96 -5.40 -2.45
CA LEU A 97 4.73 -6.41 -3.16
C LEU A 97 6.17 -6.42 -2.65
N ARG A 98 6.60 -7.53 -2.06
CA ARG A 98 7.92 -7.61 -1.43
C ARG A 98 9.07 -7.38 -2.43
N TYR A 99 9.03 -8.03 -3.57
CA TYR A 99 10.06 -7.91 -4.61
C TYR A 99 9.87 -6.72 -5.56
N GLY A 100 8.86 -5.88 -5.32
CA GLY A 100 8.66 -4.59 -6.00
C GLY A 100 8.88 -3.40 -5.05
N GLY A 101 8.73 -3.61 -3.73
CA GLY A 101 8.85 -2.55 -2.72
C GLY A 101 7.76 -1.49 -2.81
N ASN A 102 6.66 -1.76 -3.56
CA ASN A 102 5.55 -0.84 -3.79
C ASN A 102 4.27 -1.27 -3.06
N HIS A 103 3.35 -0.30 -2.94
CA HIS A 103 2.01 -0.46 -2.38
C HIS A 103 0.97 -0.05 -3.43
N PRO A 104 0.60 -0.93 -4.37
CA PRO A 104 -0.21 -0.55 -5.54
C PRO A 104 -1.60 -0.05 -5.16
N VAL A 105 -2.20 -0.53 -4.07
CA VAL A 105 -3.53 -0.10 -3.64
C VAL A 105 -3.62 1.42 -3.47
N SER A 106 -2.57 2.07 -2.99
CA SER A 106 -2.59 3.51 -2.71
C SER A 106 -2.67 4.38 -3.97
N ALA A 107 -2.26 3.85 -5.11
CA ALA A 107 -2.29 4.55 -6.39
C ALA A 107 -3.41 4.02 -7.32
N VAL A 108 -3.48 2.71 -7.49
CA VAL A 108 -4.34 2.07 -8.50
C VAL A 108 -5.81 2.07 -8.08
N MET A 109 -6.11 1.67 -6.83
CA MET A 109 -7.47 1.57 -6.32
C MET A 109 -8.23 2.91 -6.38
N PRO A 110 -7.69 4.03 -5.83
CA PRO A 110 -8.37 5.31 -5.85
C PRO A 110 -8.53 5.87 -7.27
N ALA A 111 -7.55 5.62 -8.17
CA ALA A 111 -7.67 6.01 -9.57
C ALA A 111 -8.78 5.22 -10.29
N ALA A 112 -8.80 3.89 -10.10
CA ALA A 112 -9.83 3.03 -10.67
C ALA A 112 -11.22 3.39 -10.13
N LEU A 113 -11.34 3.64 -8.81
CA LEU A 113 -12.61 3.99 -8.19
C LEU A 113 -13.17 5.31 -8.77
N ALA A 114 -12.36 6.38 -8.75
CA ALA A 114 -12.78 7.68 -9.24
C ALA A 114 -13.10 7.68 -10.75
N ALA A 115 -12.34 6.94 -11.56
CA ALA A 115 -12.61 6.76 -12.98
C ALA A 115 -13.90 5.95 -13.22
N ALA A 116 -14.14 4.88 -12.45
CA ALA A 116 -15.34 4.07 -12.58
C ALA A 116 -16.61 4.85 -12.24
N GLU A 117 -16.59 5.64 -11.16
CA GLU A 117 -17.71 6.51 -10.79
C GLU A 117 -17.99 7.55 -11.87
N SER A 118 -16.98 8.29 -12.29
CA SER A 118 -17.14 9.37 -13.29
C SER A 118 -17.59 8.88 -14.66
N GLU A 119 -17.29 7.63 -15.01
CA GLU A 119 -17.67 7.00 -16.28
C GLU A 119 -18.92 6.09 -16.15
N GLY A 120 -19.58 6.05 -14.98
CA GLY A 120 -20.77 5.23 -14.73
C GLY A 120 -20.50 3.73 -14.89
N ARG A 121 -19.29 3.24 -14.53
CA ARG A 121 -18.94 1.82 -14.67
C ARG A 121 -19.38 1.02 -13.46
N GLY A 122 -19.75 -0.25 -13.72
CA GLY A 122 -20.11 -1.21 -12.68
C GLY A 122 -18.89 -1.90 -12.05
N GLY A 123 -19.15 -2.64 -10.97
CA GLY A 123 -18.13 -3.31 -10.18
C GLY A 123 -17.31 -4.33 -10.96
N ARG A 124 -17.89 -5.06 -11.91
CA ARG A 124 -17.15 -6.00 -12.77
C ARG A 124 -16.04 -5.29 -13.56
N LYS A 125 -16.36 -4.16 -14.20
CA LYS A 125 -15.37 -3.41 -14.99
C LYS A 125 -14.34 -2.71 -14.12
N PHE A 126 -14.75 -2.28 -12.93
CA PHE A 126 -13.83 -1.76 -11.91
C PHE A 126 -12.81 -2.81 -11.46
N LEU A 127 -13.26 -4.02 -11.10
CA LEU A 127 -12.37 -5.11 -10.65
C LEU A 127 -11.41 -5.58 -11.77
N GLU A 128 -11.89 -5.65 -13.01
CA GLU A 128 -11.08 -5.94 -14.20
C GLU A 128 -9.94 -4.91 -14.35
N ALA A 129 -10.28 -3.63 -14.28
CA ALA A 129 -9.30 -2.54 -14.39
C ALA A 129 -8.35 -2.48 -13.19
N LEU A 130 -8.84 -2.81 -12.00
CA LEU A 130 -8.02 -2.90 -10.79
C LEU A 130 -6.93 -3.95 -10.95
N VAL A 131 -7.27 -5.17 -11.37
CA VAL A 131 -6.29 -6.26 -11.58
C VAL A 131 -5.26 -5.87 -12.64
N ALA A 132 -5.70 -5.31 -13.79
CA ALA A 132 -4.80 -4.84 -14.84
C ALA A 132 -3.85 -3.75 -14.35
N GLY A 133 -4.35 -2.79 -13.57
CA GLY A 133 -3.53 -1.72 -12.98
C GLY A 133 -2.51 -2.25 -11.96
N TYR A 134 -2.89 -3.25 -11.17
CA TYR A 134 -1.95 -3.93 -10.25
C TYR A 134 -0.81 -4.61 -11.01
N GLU A 135 -1.13 -5.32 -12.11
CA GLU A 135 -0.08 -5.94 -12.95
C GLU A 135 0.90 -4.89 -13.46
N VAL A 136 0.41 -3.77 -13.99
CA VAL A 136 1.26 -2.71 -14.51
C VAL A 136 2.14 -2.11 -13.42
N ALA A 137 1.56 -1.73 -12.27
CA ALA A 137 2.31 -1.14 -11.14
C ALA A 137 3.37 -2.09 -10.58
N ASN A 138 2.97 -3.35 -10.33
CA ASN A 138 3.81 -4.35 -9.69
C ASN A 138 4.96 -4.80 -10.58
N ARG A 139 4.70 -5.05 -11.86
CA ARG A 139 5.71 -5.47 -12.83
C ARG A 139 6.71 -4.36 -13.12
N THR A 140 6.24 -3.10 -13.23
CA THR A 140 7.13 -1.94 -13.34
C THR A 140 8.02 -1.82 -12.10
N ALA A 141 7.45 -1.98 -10.90
CA ALA A 141 8.22 -1.94 -9.66
C ALA A 141 9.23 -3.08 -9.53
N ALA A 142 8.83 -4.31 -9.89
CA ALA A 142 9.70 -5.49 -9.85
C ALA A 142 10.90 -5.38 -10.82
N ALA A 143 10.71 -4.72 -11.96
CA ALA A 143 11.78 -4.49 -12.94
C ALA A 143 12.89 -3.56 -12.43
N VAL A 144 12.58 -2.70 -11.47
CA VAL A 144 13.50 -1.67 -10.95
C VAL A 144 13.97 -1.93 -9.51
N HIS A 145 13.33 -2.85 -8.79
CA HIS A 145 13.66 -3.17 -7.39
C HIS A 145 14.92 -4.05 -7.28
N PRO A 146 15.79 -3.84 -6.26
CA PRO A 146 15.75 -2.80 -5.21
C PRO A 146 16.44 -1.49 -5.60
N SER A 147 17.08 -1.44 -6.79
CA SER A 147 17.95 -0.33 -7.22
C SER A 147 17.24 1.02 -7.25
N HIS A 148 15.95 1.04 -7.58
CA HIS A 148 15.12 2.24 -7.57
C HIS A 148 15.05 2.88 -6.18
N THR A 149 14.75 2.08 -5.15
CA THR A 149 14.72 2.57 -3.77
C THR A 149 16.12 3.01 -3.30
N LEU A 150 17.15 2.26 -3.65
CA LEU A 150 18.54 2.62 -3.35
C LEU A 150 19.01 3.86 -4.10
N SER A 151 18.35 4.21 -5.20
CA SER A 151 18.59 5.46 -5.96
C SER A 151 17.83 6.67 -5.38
N GLY A 152 17.04 6.47 -4.34
CA GLY A 152 16.36 7.53 -3.60
C GLY A 152 14.88 7.74 -3.97
N PHE A 153 14.23 6.77 -4.64
CA PHE A 153 12.83 6.87 -5.03
C PHE A 153 11.94 5.88 -4.26
N LEU A 154 10.67 6.21 -4.09
CA LEU A 154 9.65 5.32 -3.55
C LEU A 154 8.75 4.78 -4.67
N PRO A 155 8.76 3.46 -4.94
CA PRO A 155 8.06 2.88 -6.08
C PRO A 155 6.53 2.99 -6.01
N THR A 156 5.94 3.18 -4.83
CA THR A 156 4.50 3.43 -4.70
C THR A 156 4.05 4.67 -5.48
N GLY A 157 4.77 5.78 -5.36
CA GLY A 157 4.44 7.01 -6.06
C GLY A 157 4.85 6.96 -7.54
N THR A 158 6.03 6.43 -7.84
CA THR A 158 6.58 6.43 -9.21
C THR A 158 5.94 5.33 -10.07
N CYS A 159 6.14 4.04 -9.73
CA CYS A 159 5.62 2.90 -10.48
C CYS A 159 4.08 2.80 -10.38
N GLY A 160 3.49 3.20 -9.24
CA GLY A 160 2.05 3.22 -9.05
C GLY A 160 1.32 4.13 -10.04
N THR A 161 1.97 5.19 -10.54
CA THR A 161 1.38 6.10 -11.54
C THR A 161 1.04 5.38 -12.85
N PHE A 162 1.89 4.46 -13.30
CA PHE A 162 1.63 3.66 -14.51
C PHE A 162 0.42 2.74 -14.31
N GLY A 163 0.32 2.06 -13.16
CA GLY A 163 -0.85 1.23 -12.84
C GLY A 163 -2.15 2.02 -12.73
N ALA A 164 -2.10 3.20 -12.10
CA ALA A 164 -3.23 4.12 -12.02
C ALA A 164 -3.69 4.58 -13.41
N ALA A 165 -2.74 4.90 -14.31
CA ALA A 165 -3.04 5.30 -15.68
C ALA A 165 -3.67 4.16 -16.49
N ALA A 166 -3.15 2.94 -16.37
CA ALA A 166 -3.70 1.76 -17.04
C ALA A 166 -5.14 1.48 -16.60
N ALA A 167 -5.41 1.47 -15.29
CA ALA A 167 -6.73 1.25 -14.73
C ALA A 167 -7.73 2.33 -15.17
N ALA A 168 -7.33 3.61 -15.08
CA ALA A 168 -8.18 4.72 -15.52
C ALA A 168 -8.46 4.68 -17.03
N ALA A 169 -7.46 4.39 -17.85
CA ALA A 169 -7.61 4.29 -19.31
C ALA A 169 -8.59 3.18 -19.72
N LEU A 170 -8.53 2.02 -19.07
CA LEU A 170 -9.50 0.92 -19.26
C LEU A 170 -10.93 1.34 -18.92
N LEU A 171 -11.12 2.04 -17.81
CA LEU A 171 -12.43 2.50 -17.35
C LEU A 171 -12.99 3.61 -18.24
N MET A 172 -12.13 4.44 -18.79
CA MET A 172 -12.47 5.45 -19.81
C MET A 172 -12.75 4.85 -21.18
N GLY A 173 -12.57 3.53 -21.38
CA GLY A 173 -12.87 2.81 -22.61
C GLY A 173 -11.83 2.98 -23.71
N LEU A 174 -10.58 3.29 -23.37
CA LEU A 174 -9.50 3.39 -24.34
C LEU A 174 -9.10 2.01 -24.87
N ASP A 175 -8.74 1.97 -26.15
CA ASP A 175 -8.14 0.81 -26.80
C ASP A 175 -6.65 0.64 -26.47
N GLU A 176 -5.99 -0.36 -27.06
CA GLU A 176 -4.57 -0.63 -26.82
C GLU A 176 -3.67 0.59 -27.07
N GLU A 177 -3.90 1.33 -28.17
CA GLU A 177 -3.09 2.50 -28.50
C GLU A 177 -3.38 3.66 -27.53
N GLY A 178 -4.62 3.84 -27.09
CA GLY A 178 -4.99 4.81 -26.08
C GLY A 178 -4.38 4.50 -24.72
N ILE A 179 -4.35 3.22 -24.31
CA ILE A 179 -3.69 2.77 -23.09
C ILE A 179 -2.16 2.99 -23.19
N LEU A 180 -1.56 2.66 -24.33
CA LEU A 180 -0.14 2.90 -24.58
C LEU A 180 0.23 4.38 -24.45
N ASN A 181 -0.59 5.26 -24.99
CA ASN A 181 -0.42 6.70 -24.83
C ASN A 181 -0.58 7.14 -23.37
N ALA A 182 -1.56 6.58 -22.63
CA ALA A 182 -1.73 6.87 -21.22
C ALA A 182 -0.50 6.46 -20.39
N LEU A 183 0.08 5.28 -20.65
CA LEU A 183 1.33 4.84 -20.01
C LEU A 183 2.50 5.78 -20.35
N GLY A 184 2.64 6.17 -21.61
CA GLY A 184 3.67 7.11 -22.05
C GLY A 184 3.57 8.48 -21.37
N ILE A 185 2.35 9.00 -21.20
CA ILE A 185 2.08 10.25 -20.49
C ILE A 185 2.30 10.08 -18.98
N ALA A 186 1.92 8.92 -18.41
CA ALA A 186 2.10 8.63 -17.00
C ALA A 186 3.59 8.73 -16.58
N GLY A 187 4.50 8.23 -17.41
CA GLY A 187 5.95 8.36 -17.15
C GLY A 187 6.42 9.81 -17.11
N TYR A 188 5.79 10.71 -17.86
CA TYR A 188 6.09 12.13 -17.83
C TYR A 188 5.49 12.86 -16.61
N LEU A 189 4.35 12.39 -16.11
CA LEU A 189 3.63 12.98 -14.97
C LEU A 189 3.97 12.32 -13.63
N ALA A 190 4.72 11.22 -13.60
CA ALA A 190 5.03 10.50 -12.38
C ALA A 190 5.73 11.41 -11.36
N PRO A 191 5.26 11.43 -10.09
CA PRO A 191 5.89 12.25 -9.06
C PRO A 191 7.28 11.70 -8.71
N LEU A 192 8.17 12.58 -8.28
CA LEU A 192 9.53 12.18 -7.86
C LEU A 192 9.58 11.43 -6.53
N SER A 193 8.54 11.14 -5.86
CA SER A 193 8.40 10.36 -4.61
C SER A 193 9.74 10.00 -3.93
N MET A 194 10.38 10.99 -3.28
CA MET A 194 11.74 10.86 -2.75
C MET A 194 11.79 10.09 -1.44
N ALA A 195 12.70 9.12 -1.33
CA ALA A 195 12.88 8.27 -0.15
C ALA A 195 13.32 9.06 1.11
N GLU A 196 13.98 10.21 0.96
CA GLU A 196 14.41 11.06 2.08
C GLU A 196 13.26 11.48 3.00
N ILE A 197 12.07 11.69 2.43
CA ILE A 197 10.86 12.03 3.21
C ILE A 197 10.50 10.89 4.17
N LEU A 198 10.60 9.65 3.70
CA LEU A 198 10.35 8.46 4.53
C LEU A 198 11.45 8.29 5.58
N MET A 199 12.71 8.41 5.19
CA MET A 199 13.87 8.21 6.09
C MET A 199 13.87 9.20 7.26
N GLY A 200 13.40 10.44 7.05
CA GLY A 200 13.23 11.44 8.10
C GLY A 200 11.92 11.31 8.90
N GLY A 201 11.03 10.39 8.54
CA GLY A 201 9.74 10.22 9.21
C GLY A 201 8.77 11.38 8.98
N PHE A 202 8.90 12.12 7.85
CA PHE A 202 8.05 13.26 7.56
C PHE A 202 6.70 12.83 6.98
N THR A 203 5.63 13.52 7.41
CA THR A 203 4.25 13.18 7.03
C THR A 203 3.93 13.37 5.55
N ALA A 204 4.73 14.15 4.81
CA ALA A 204 4.56 14.28 3.35
C ALA A 204 4.65 12.93 2.61
N LYS A 205 5.23 11.88 3.23
CA LYS A 205 5.23 10.49 2.68
C LYS A 205 3.83 10.00 2.30
N VAL A 206 2.81 10.36 3.07
CA VAL A 206 1.46 9.80 2.89
C VAL A 206 0.74 10.23 1.61
N VAL A 207 1.20 11.32 0.97
CA VAL A 207 0.55 11.83 -0.26
C VAL A 207 1.04 11.15 -1.54
N GLN A 208 2.08 10.31 -1.47
CA GLN A 208 2.69 9.72 -2.68
C GLN A 208 1.71 8.88 -3.50
N GLY A 209 0.90 8.02 -2.84
CA GLY A 209 -0.10 7.18 -3.52
C GLY A 209 -1.22 8.02 -4.14
N GLY A 210 -1.72 9.01 -3.39
CA GLY A 210 -2.74 9.95 -3.89
C GLY A 210 -2.24 10.78 -5.08
N GLN A 211 -0.99 11.25 -5.02
CA GLN A 211 -0.39 12.00 -6.13
C GLN A 211 -0.22 11.12 -7.38
N ALA A 212 0.19 9.86 -7.21
CA ALA A 212 0.29 8.89 -8.29
C ALA A 212 -1.08 8.59 -8.92
N ALA A 213 -2.12 8.42 -8.09
CA ALA A 213 -3.50 8.20 -8.55
C ALA A 213 -4.02 9.37 -9.38
N ALA A 214 -3.84 10.60 -8.90
CA ALA A 214 -4.25 11.81 -9.61
C ALA A 214 -3.50 11.98 -10.94
N ALA A 215 -2.18 11.74 -10.95
CA ALA A 215 -1.35 11.79 -12.15
C ALA A 215 -1.77 10.72 -13.18
N GLY A 216 -2.08 9.49 -12.71
CA GLY A 216 -2.55 8.41 -13.57
C GLY A 216 -3.89 8.71 -14.26
N ILE A 217 -4.89 9.20 -13.52
CA ILE A 217 -6.16 9.65 -14.11
C ILE A 217 -5.94 10.76 -15.13
N THR A 218 -5.09 11.73 -14.79
CA THR A 218 -4.76 12.84 -15.69
C THR A 218 -4.12 12.34 -16.98
N ALA A 219 -3.19 11.36 -16.88
CA ALA A 219 -2.54 10.75 -18.04
C ALA A 219 -3.57 10.06 -18.96
N ALA A 220 -4.50 9.28 -18.40
CA ALA A 220 -5.57 8.63 -19.15
C ALA A 220 -6.51 9.64 -19.83
N ALA A 221 -6.89 10.71 -19.13
CA ALA A 221 -7.74 11.77 -19.68
C ALA A 221 -7.07 12.54 -20.83
N LEU A 222 -5.76 12.81 -20.72
CA LEU A 222 -4.98 13.44 -21.79
C LEU A 222 -4.86 12.51 -23.00
N ALA A 223 -4.61 11.21 -22.81
CA ALA A 223 -4.60 10.24 -23.89
C ALA A 223 -5.96 10.18 -24.62
N ARG A 224 -7.08 10.16 -23.87
CA ARG A 224 -8.44 10.23 -24.42
C ARG A 224 -8.68 11.50 -25.23
N SER A 225 -8.03 12.59 -24.86
CA SER A 225 -8.12 13.87 -25.58
C SER A 225 -7.22 13.94 -26.82
N GLY A 226 -6.49 12.87 -27.16
CA GLY A 226 -5.62 12.79 -28.34
C GLY A 226 -4.17 13.22 -28.12
N ILE A 227 -3.77 13.46 -26.86
CA ILE A 227 -2.34 13.67 -26.52
C ILE A 227 -1.61 12.34 -26.58
N THR A 228 -0.42 12.32 -27.17
CA THR A 228 0.38 11.10 -27.34
C THR A 228 1.52 11.04 -26.31
N GLY A 229 1.81 9.83 -25.83
CA GLY A 229 2.96 9.52 -24.97
C GLY A 229 4.03 8.72 -25.72
N ALA A 230 5.23 8.61 -25.13
CA ALA A 230 6.28 7.79 -25.71
C ALA A 230 5.93 6.29 -25.56
N PRO A 231 5.80 5.52 -26.67
CA PRO A 231 5.36 4.12 -26.63
C PRO A 231 6.39 3.16 -26.02
N TYR A 232 7.54 3.65 -25.65
CA TYR A 232 8.68 2.95 -25.04
C TYR A 232 9.10 3.63 -23.72
N ILE A 233 8.15 4.20 -22.99
CA ILE A 233 8.44 5.04 -21.81
C ILE A 233 9.13 4.24 -20.68
N LEU A 234 8.84 2.98 -20.51
CA LEU A 234 9.48 2.14 -19.50
C LEU A 234 10.90 1.77 -19.90
N GLU A 235 11.07 1.11 -21.05
CA GLU A 235 12.34 0.59 -21.54
C GLU A 235 13.25 1.66 -22.17
N GLY A 236 12.70 2.79 -22.61
CA GLY A 236 13.44 3.89 -23.22
C GLY A 236 13.85 3.65 -24.66
N SER A 237 14.51 4.65 -25.24
CA SER A 237 15.01 4.67 -26.61
C SER A 237 16.53 4.78 -26.66
N GLN A 238 17.06 5.11 -27.82
CA GLN A 238 18.49 5.40 -28.03
C GLN A 238 19.02 6.52 -27.12
N LEU A 239 18.16 7.45 -26.66
CA LEU A 239 18.52 8.52 -25.72
C LEU A 239 18.67 8.01 -24.28
N GLN A 240 18.34 6.74 -24.00
CA GLN A 240 18.37 6.16 -22.66
C GLN A 240 17.58 6.98 -21.63
N GLY A 241 16.49 7.60 -22.07
CA GLY A 241 15.63 8.47 -21.26
C GLY A 241 14.35 7.78 -20.76
N GLY A 242 14.25 6.44 -20.84
CA GLY A 242 13.13 5.68 -20.32
C GLY A 242 13.09 5.70 -18.79
N PHE A 243 11.89 5.46 -18.23
CA PHE A 243 11.66 5.48 -16.78
C PHE A 243 12.65 4.60 -16.02
N THR A 244 12.82 3.34 -16.48
CA THR A 244 13.73 2.41 -15.82
C THR A 244 15.19 2.80 -15.93
N GLN A 245 15.56 3.61 -16.92
CA GLN A 245 16.94 4.05 -17.13
C GLN A 245 17.29 5.26 -16.26
N ILE A 246 16.38 6.24 -16.16
CA ILE A 246 16.67 7.49 -15.44
C ILE A 246 16.45 7.39 -13.92
N THR A 247 15.74 6.37 -13.44
CA THR A 247 15.41 6.21 -12.02
C THR A 247 16.26 5.16 -11.31
N LEU A 248 17.27 4.59 -11.96
CA LEU A 248 18.18 3.59 -11.39
C LEU A 248 19.64 4.05 -11.41
N ARG A 249 20.39 3.58 -10.41
CA ARG A 249 21.84 3.48 -10.46
C ARG A 249 22.19 2.02 -10.75
N GLY A 250 22.12 1.62 -12.00
CA GLY A 250 22.36 0.24 -12.44
C GLY A 250 21.45 -0.17 -13.60
N GLU A 251 21.43 -1.45 -13.91
CA GLU A 251 20.63 -1.98 -15.00
C GLU A 251 19.25 -2.47 -14.53
N PRO A 252 18.16 -2.14 -15.24
CA PRO A 252 16.83 -2.67 -14.96
C PRO A 252 16.72 -4.13 -15.39
N ASN A 253 15.86 -4.89 -14.71
CA ASN A 253 15.46 -6.20 -15.18
C ASN A 253 14.16 -6.07 -16.00
N LEU A 254 14.29 -5.69 -17.27
CA LEU A 254 13.14 -5.43 -18.15
C LEU A 254 12.29 -6.68 -18.42
N GLU A 255 12.86 -7.90 -18.34
CA GLU A 255 12.11 -9.16 -18.53
C GLU A 255 10.97 -9.27 -17.51
N ARG A 256 11.17 -8.80 -16.28
CA ARG A 256 10.13 -8.81 -15.24
C ARG A 256 8.87 -8.01 -15.58
N ILE A 257 8.94 -7.12 -16.56
CA ILE A 257 7.77 -6.35 -17.00
C ILE A 257 6.73 -7.26 -17.65
N THR A 258 7.17 -8.27 -18.40
CA THR A 258 6.27 -9.12 -19.20
C THR A 258 6.43 -10.61 -18.98
N GLU A 259 7.38 -11.06 -18.16
CA GLU A 259 7.58 -12.48 -17.82
C GLU A 259 6.32 -13.07 -17.20
N GLY A 260 5.81 -14.18 -17.76
CA GLY A 260 4.60 -14.87 -17.28
C GLY A 260 3.32 -14.00 -17.33
N LEU A 261 3.26 -12.99 -18.19
CA LEU A 261 2.08 -12.14 -18.37
C LEU A 261 0.91 -13.00 -18.89
N GLU A 262 -0.28 -12.86 -18.27
CA GLU A 262 -1.48 -13.69 -18.45
C GLU A 262 -1.41 -15.10 -17.82
N GLU A 263 -0.23 -15.58 -17.39
CA GLU A 263 -0.06 -16.88 -16.74
C GLU A 263 0.00 -16.76 -15.22
N HIS A 264 0.66 -15.70 -14.72
CA HIS A 264 0.81 -15.41 -13.31
C HIS A 264 0.36 -13.97 -13.01
N TYR A 265 -0.47 -13.82 -12.00
CA TYR A 265 -1.01 -12.51 -11.56
C TYR A 265 -0.34 -12.08 -10.26
N SER A 266 0.37 -10.96 -10.31
CA SER A 266 1.15 -10.40 -9.19
C SER A 266 0.32 -10.02 -7.98
N ILE A 267 -0.99 -9.84 -8.13
CA ILE A 267 -1.92 -9.60 -7.01
C ILE A 267 -1.93 -10.78 -6.02
N LEU A 268 -1.59 -11.99 -6.45
CA LEU A 268 -1.49 -13.17 -5.58
C LEU A 268 -0.20 -13.17 -4.75
N ASP A 269 0.83 -12.45 -5.18
CA ASP A 269 2.11 -12.30 -4.47
C ASP A 269 2.10 -11.17 -3.42
N MET A 270 0.98 -10.45 -3.36
CA MET A 270 0.83 -9.31 -2.44
C MET A 270 0.65 -9.77 -1.00
N TYR A 271 1.41 -9.18 -0.09
CA TYR A 271 1.07 -9.26 1.33
C TYR A 271 0.01 -8.22 1.71
N LEU A 272 -0.78 -8.53 2.74
CA LEU A 272 -1.63 -7.58 3.46
C LEU A 272 -1.05 -7.33 4.85
N LYS A 273 -1.34 -6.18 5.43
CA LYS A 273 -0.81 -5.78 6.74
C LYS A 273 -1.89 -5.82 7.81
N PRO A 274 -1.77 -6.68 8.84
CA PRO A 274 -2.69 -6.66 9.97
C PRO A 274 -2.47 -5.48 10.93
N TYR A 275 -1.30 -4.83 10.89
CA TYR A 275 -0.90 -3.76 11.80
C TYR A 275 -0.60 -2.46 11.06
N SER A 276 -0.82 -1.31 11.74
CA SER A 276 -0.53 0.03 11.22
C SER A 276 0.94 0.39 11.36
N ALA A 277 1.82 -0.31 10.63
CA ALA A 277 3.27 -0.11 10.68
C ALA A 277 3.98 -0.66 9.43
N CYS A 278 5.23 -0.27 9.26
CA CYS A 278 6.11 -0.80 8.23
C CYS A 278 6.19 -2.34 8.30
N ARG A 279 6.15 -3.02 7.15
CA ARG A 279 6.18 -4.50 7.10
C ARG A 279 7.35 -5.11 7.86
N HIS A 280 8.50 -4.44 7.91
CA HIS A 280 9.68 -4.91 8.65
C HIS A 280 9.48 -5.00 10.18
N THR A 281 8.43 -4.40 10.74
CA THR A 281 8.11 -4.46 12.18
C THR A 281 7.19 -5.62 12.54
N HIS A 282 6.47 -6.19 11.56
CA HIS A 282 5.35 -7.10 11.81
C HIS A 282 5.74 -8.40 12.50
N GLY A 283 6.90 -8.98 12.16
CA GLY A 283 7.39 -10.19 12.84
C GLY A 283 7.62 -9.98 14.34
N ALA A 284 8.16 -8.81 14.72
CA ALA A 284 8.38 -8.46 16.11
C ALA A 284 7.07 -8.21 16.87
N VAL A 285 6.13 -7.47 16.25
CA VAL A 285 4.81 -7.19 16.84
C VAL A 285 4.02 -8.48 17.03
N GLN A 286 3.97 -9.35 16.03
CA GLN A 286 3.28 -10.63 16.11
C GLN A 286 3.88 -11.53 17.20
N ALA A 287 5.19 -11.70 17.22
CA ALA A 287 5.89 -12.51 18.24
C ALA A 287 5.59 -12.01 19.67
N LEU A 288 5.60 -10.69 19.86
CA LEU A 288 5.24 -10.08 21.15
C LEU A 288 3.80 -10.36 21.55
N LEU A 289 2.84 -10.12 20.63
CA LEU A 289 1.42 -10.31 20.92
C LEU A 289 1.09 -11.79 21.21
N GLU A 290 1.76 -12.73 20.55
CA GLU A 290 1.62 -14.17 20.87
C GLU A 290 2.10 -14.49 22.28
N ILE A 291 3.24 -13.96 22.73
CA ILE A 291 3.74 -14.13 24.11
C ILE A 291 2.73 -13.55 25.12
N ILE A 292 2.24 -12.32 24.86
CA ILE A 292 1.29 -11.63 25.73
C ILE A 292 -0.02 -12.45 25.85
N ALA A 293 -0.52 -12.96 24.74
CA ALA A 293 -1.77 -13.74 24.74
C ALA A 293 -1.64 -15.07 25.48
N GLU A 294 -0.51 -15.77 25.35
CA GLU A 294 -0.26 -17.05 26.03
C GLU A 294 -0.10 -16.93 27.54
N ARG A 295 0.50 -15.83 28.01
CA ARG A 295 0.90 -15.66 29.42
C ARG A 295 0.06 -14.62 30.17
N ASP A 296 -0.89 -13.97 29.51
CA ASP A 296 -1.62 -12.78 30.02
C ASP A 296 -0.69 -11.73 30.64
N LEU A 297 0.49 -11.54 30.00
CA LEU A 297 1.60 -10.74 30.50
C LEU A 297 1.22 -9.25 30.61
N LYS A 298 1.65 -8.63 31.71
CA LYS A 298 1.44 -7.18 31.93
C LYS A 298 2.74 -6.40 31.66
N PRO A 299 2.66 -5.13 31.21
CA PRO A 299 3.84 -4.32 30.89
C PRO A 299 4.81 -4.11 32.05
N ASP A 300 4.32 -4.06 33.30
CA ASP A 300 5.13 -3.88 34.52
C ASP A 300 5.92 -5.13 34.92
N GLU A 301 5.56 -6.31 34.39
CA GLU A 301 6.31 -7.54 34.58
C GLU A 301 7.56 -7.63 33.67
N VAL A 302 7.65 -6.77 32.62
CA VAL A 302 8.72 -6.82 31.63
C VAL A 302 9.82 -5.79 31.94
N GLU A 303 11.02 -6.28 32.23
CA GLU A 303 12.19 -5.46 32.48
C GLU A 303 12.86 -4.98 31.18
N ARG A 304 12.98 -5.88 30.19
CA ARG A 304 13.64 -5.58 28.90
C ARG A 304 13.04 -6.40 27.76
N VAL A 305 13.04 -5.81 26.57
CA VAL A 305 12.66 -6.44 25.31
C VAL A 305 13.83 -6.40 24.34
N GLU A 306 14.28 -7.55 23.86
CA GLU A 306 15.28 -7.65 22.81
C GLU A 306 14.62 -8.17 21.53
N VAL A 307 14.73 -7.41 20.44
CA VAL A 307 14.20 -7.76 19.11
C VAL A 307 15.36 -8.08 18.20
N PHE A 308 15.46 -9.32 17.76
CA PHE A 308 16.44 -9.79 16.80
C PHE A 308 15.82 -9.87 15.41
N THR A 309 16.48 -9.29 14.40
CA THR A 309 15.98 -9.25 13.03
C THR A 309 17.13 -9.10 12.01
N TYR A 310 16.83 -8.95 10.74
CA TYR A 310 17.78 -8.81 9.63
C TYR A 310 18.23 -7.35 9.41
N GLY A 311 19.34 -7.15 8.70
CA GLY A 311 20.05 -5.87 8.64
C GLY A 311 19.24 -4.70 8.11
N ILE A 312 18.47 -4.86 7.03
CA ILE A 312 17.66 -3.74 6.50
C ILE A 312 16.55 -3.31 7.49
N ALA A 313 15.98 -4.24 8.28
CA ALA A 313 15.03 -3.90 9.32
C ALA A 313 15.71 -3.10 10.45
N VAL A 314 16.91 -3.51 10.87
CA VAL A 314 17.69 -2.73 11.87
C VAL A 314 17.95 -1.31 11.39
N VAL A 315 18.32 -1.12 10.11
CA VAL A 315 18.64 0.19 9.55
C VAL A 315 17.37 1.04 9.36
N ALA A 316 16.30 0.45 8.81
CA ALA A 316 15.10 1.19 8.39
C ALA A 316 14.13 1.47 9.55
N VAL A 317 14.00 0.55 10.52
CA VAL A 317 12.98 0.61 11.58
C VAL A 317 13.50 0.28 12.97
N GLY A 318 14.80 0.05 13.15
CA GLY A 318 15.40 -0.35 14.43
C GLY A 318 15.61 0.78 15.43
N LYS A 319 15.38 2.04 15.03
CA LYS A 319 15.56 3.23 15.87
C LYS A 319 14.24 3.62 16.56
N GLY A 320 14.33 4.44 17.61
CA GLY A 320 13.17 5.11 18.22
C GLY A 320 12.52 6.11 17.27
N LEU A 321 11.66 6.98 17.81
CA LEU A 321 11.02 8.02 17.02
C LEU A 321 12.09 8.90 16.36
N GLY A 322 11.92 9.20 15.05
CA GLY A 322 12.81 10.08 14.31
C GLY A 322 12.63 11.56 14.70
N GLU A 323 13.39 12.45 14.05
CA GLU A 323 13.39 13.89 14.35
C GLU A 323 12.00 14.53 14.31
N SER A 324 11.12 14.06 13.43
CA SER A 324 9.76 14.61 13.28
C SER A 324 8.80 14.19 14.41
N GLU A 325 9.10 13.11 15.14
CA GLU A 325 8.20 12.46 16.11
C GLU A 325 6.74 12.29 15.61
N SER A 326 6.57 12.22 14.30
CA SER A 326 5.28 12.14 13.63
C SER A 326 4.65 10.75 13.73
N PHE A 327 3.38 10.62 13.31
CA PHE A 327 2.76 9.30 13.19
C PHE A 327 3.46 8.42 12.13
N VAL A 328 4.08 9.00 11.09
CA VAL A 328 4.92 8.27 10.14
C VAL A 328 6.17 7.74 10.83
N SER A 329 6.85 8.58 11.63
CA SER A 329 8.01 8.14 12.41
C SER A 329 7.66 6.96 13.33
N ALA A 330 6.50 6.99 13.97
CA ALA A 330 6.01 5.92 14.83
C ALA A 330 5.80 4.59 14.06
N GLN A 331 5.26 4.66 12.85
CA GLN A 331 5.04 3.50 11.97
C GLN A 331 6.35 2.80 11.55
N PHE A 332 7.46 3.52 11.57
CA PHE A 332 8.79 3.06 11.14
C PHE A 332 9.76 2.88 12.34
N SER A 333 9.24 2.58 13.53
CA SER A 333 10.04 2.36 14.74
C SER A 333 9.64 1.05 15.45
N ILE A 334 10.49 0.01 15.37
CA ILE A 334 10.29 -1.22 16.16
C ILE A 334 10.16 -0.91 17.64
N PRO A 335 11.04 -0.08 18.27
CA PRO A 335 10.89 0.25 19.68
C PRO A 335 9.52 0.84 20.02
N TYR A 336 9.01 1.73 19.16
CA TYR A 336 7.69 2.35 19.37
C TYR A 336 6.55 1.33 19.23
N VAL A 337 6.48 0.61 18.10
CA VAL A 337 5.34 -0.28 17.82
C VAL A 337 5.30 -1.47 18.76
N VAL A 338 6.45 -1.97 19.22
CA VAL A 338 6.56 -3.03 20.22
C VAL A 338 6.07 -2.54 21.58
N ALA A 339 6.50 -1.34 22.02
CA ALA A 339 6.03 -0.75 23.27
C ALA A 339 4.51 -0.46 23.24
N ALA A 340 4.00 0.07 22.11
CA ALA A 340 2.58 0.34 21.94
C ALA A 340 1.75 -0.96 21.95
N ALA A 341 2.22 -2.00 21.25
CA ALA A 341 1.57 -3.31 21.23
C ALA A 341 1.59 -4.00 22.60
N MET A 342 2.65 -3.81 23.39
CA MET A 342 2.74 -4.32 24.75
C MET A 342 1.72 -3.65 25.67
N LEU A 343 1.59 -2.34 25.56
CA LEU A 343 0.72 -1.55 26.45
C LEU A 343 -0.77 -1.76 26.14
N ASP A 344 -1.11 -1.84 24.85
CA ASP A 344 -2.49 -1.87 24.36
C ASP A 344 -2.98 -3.26 23.95
N ARG A 345 -2.09 -4.25 23.86
CA ARG A 345 -2.35 -5.60 23.32
C ARG A 345 -2.88 -5.60 21.88
N GLU A 346 -2.65 -4.52 21.18
CA GLU A 346 -3.00 -4.31 19.77
C GLU A 346 -2.08 -3.28 19.11
N LEU A 347 -2.09 -3.24 17.77
CA LEU A 347 -1.44 -2.18 17.00
C LEU A 347 -2.31 -1.78 15.82
N GLY A 348 -2.92 -0.60 15.92
CA GLY A 348 -3.79 0.00 14.91
C GLY A 348 -3.64 1.51 14.86
N THR A 349 -4.68 2.21 14.40
CA THR A 349 -4.63 3.67 14.23
C THR A 349 -4.56 4.43 15.57
N ARG A 350 -5.21 3.92 16.62
CA ARG A 350 -5.20 4.56 17.95
C ARG A 350 -3.80 4.77 18.49
N GLN A 351 -2.89 3.84 18.21
CA GLN A 351 -1.50 3.91 18.64
C GLN A 351 -0.70 4.99 17.89
N LEU A 352 -1.23 5.53 16.79
CA LEU A 352 -0.57 6.56 15.98
C LEU A 352 -0.97 8.00 16.34
N THR A 353 -1.96 8.19 17.21
CA THR A 353 -2.43 9.54 17.59
C THR A 353 -1.36 10.34 18.32
N ALA A 354 -1.48 11.68 18.27
CA ALA A 354 -0.52 12.58 18.93
C ALA A 354 -0.47 12.36 20.45
N GLU A 355 -1.65 12.14 21.05
CA GLU A 355 -1.81 11.87 22.48
C GLU A 355 -1.07 10.59 22.87
N ARG A 356 -1.19 9.53 22.05
CA ARG A 356 -0.55 8.25 22.34
C ARG A 356 0.97 8.30 22.15
N ARG A 357 1.45 9.01 21.13
CA ARG A 357 2.90 9.23 20.93
C ARG A 357 3.53 10.05 22.07
N ALA A 358 2.77 10.90 22.71
CA ALA A 358 3.22 11.70 23.86
C ALA A 358 3.08 11.00 25.23
N ASP A 359 2.46 9.81 25.28
CA ASP A 359 2.21 9.08 26.53
C ASP A 359 3.51 8.71 27.24
N PRO A 360 3.73 9.18 28.49
CA PRO A 360 4.96 8.87 29.24
C PRO A 360 5.17 7.37 29.49
N ALA A 361 4.09 6.59 29.70
CA ALA A 361 4.19 5.16 29.95
C ALA A 361 4.67 4.43 28.69
N LEU A 362 4.17 4.83 27.51
CA LEU A 362 4.63 4.28 26.24
C LEU A 362 6.12 4.63 25.98
N ARG A 363 6.51 5.88 26.23
CA ARG A 363 7.92 6.32 26.05
C ARG A 363 8.88 5.60 27.00
N GLU A 364 8.44 5.33 28.21
CA GLU A 364 9.22 4.55 29.17
C GLU A 364 9.38 3.11 28.69
N LEU A 365 8.29 2.44 28.26
CA LEU A 365 8.39 1.09 27.70
C LEU A 365 9.24 1.05 26.42
N MET A 366 9.14 2.05 25.56
CA MET A 366 9.96 2.16 24.35
C MET A 366 11.46 2.17 24.70
N SER A 367 11.86 2.78 25.82
CA SER A 367 13.26 2.82 26.26
C SER A 367 13.81 1.45 26.70
N ARG A 368 12.94 0.48 27.00
CA ARG A 368 13.30 -0.90 27.33
C ARG A 368 13.49 -1.80 26.12
N VAL A 369 13.17 -1.31 24.90
CA VAL A 369 13.20 -2.10 23.65
C VAL A 369 14.54 -1.88 22.93
N GLU A 370 15.29 -2.95 22.72
CA GLU A 370 16.56 -2.95 21.99
C GLU A 370 16.44 -3.79 20.72
N VAL A 371 16.89 -3.27 19.58
CA VAL A 371 16.83 -3.95 18.27
C VAL A 371 18.24 -4.36 17.85
N LYS A 372 18.41 -5.64 17.49
CA LYS A 372 19.70 -6.26 17.20
C LYS A 372 19.68 -7.01 15.87
N LEU A 373 20.81 -6.97 15.17
CA LEU A 373 21.05 -7.85 14.03
C LEU A 373 21.24 -9.29 14.52
N ASP A 374 20.57 -10.24 13.88
CA ASP A 374 20.82 -11.67 14.03
C ASP A 374 21.34 -12.25 12.71
N GLU A 375 22.55 -12.80 12.73
CA GLU A 375 23.21 -13.37 11.55
C GLU A 375 22.46 -14.57 10.97
N GLY A 376 21.73 -15.34 11.79
CA GLY A 376 20.89 -16.44 11.35
C GLY A 376 19.67 -15.95 10.57
N LEU A 377 19.00 -14.92 11.10
CA LEU A 377 17.85 -14.30 10.46
C LEU A 377 18.26 -13.50 9.20
N GLN A 378 19.46 -12.92 9.19
CA GLN A 378 20.02 -12.26 8.01
C GLN A 378 20.22 -13.25 6.84
N LYS A 379 20.65 -14.47 7.09
CA LYS A 379 20.88 -15.46 6.03
C LYS A 379 19.61 -15.91 5.31
N VAL A 380 18.47 -15.84 5.95
CA VAL A 380 17.18 -16.22 5.35
C VAL A 380 16.43 -15.04 4.72
N TYR A 381 16.93 -13.82 4.85
CA TYR A 381 16.43 -12.64 4.15
C TYR A 381 17.04 -12.59 2.73
N PRO A 382 16.31 -12.21 1.68
CA PRO A 382 14.92 -11.67 1.66
C PRO A 382 13.84 -12.75 1.60
N GLU A 383 14.16 -14.04 1.59
CA GLU A 383 13.18 -15.12 1.48
C GLU A 383 12.18 -15.08 2.65
N LYS A 384 12.69 -14.93 3.87
CA LYS A 384 11.89 -14.72 5.08
C LYS A 384 12.16 -13.34 5.67
N THR A 385 11.11 -12.69 6.21
CA THR A 385 11.21 -11.43 6.96
C THR A 385 11.09 -11.72 8.46
N ALA A 386 11.99 -12.57 8.95
CA ALA A 386 11.91 -13.17 10.27
C ALA A 386 12.30 -12.19 11.40
N SER A 387 11.64 -12.33 12.55
CA SER A 387 12.02 -11.62 13.78
C SER A 387 11.87 -12.55 14.97
N ARG A 388 12.77 -12.41 15.97
CA ARG A 388 12.69 -13.08 17.26
C ARG A 388 12.62 -12.03 18.37
N VAL A 389 11.66 -12.21 19.28
CA VAL A 389 11.48 -11.37 20.47
C VAL A 389 11.87 -12.18 21.70
N GLU A 390 12.70 -11.59 22.54
CA GLU A 390 13.09 -12.11 23.85
C GLU A 390 12.69 -11.10 24.94
N LEU A 391 11.84 -11.54 25.87
CA LEU A 391 11.42 -10.74 27.01
C LEU A 391 12.18 -11.20 28.24
N LEU A 392 12.82 -10.28 28.96
CA LEU A 392 13.33 -10.50 30.30
C LEU A 392 12.28 -9.97 31.29
N LEU A 393 11.77 -10.84 32.14
CA LEU A 393 10.82 -10.46 33.19
C LEU A 393 11.55 -10.02 34.47
N ALA A 394 10.90 -9.17 35.28
CA ALA A 394 11.45 -8.69 36.57
C ALA A 394 11.87 -9.82 37.54
N GLY A 395 11.29 -11.03 37.38
CA GLY A 395 11.70 -12.23 38.11
C GLY A 395 12.88 -13.00 37.51
N GLY A 396 13.50 -12.51 36.42
CA GLY A 396 14.65 -13.16 35.75
C GLY A 396 14.23 -14.24 34.73
N GLU A 397 12.95 -14.56 34.61
CA GLU A 397 12.44 -15.48 33.56
C GLU A 397 12.63 -14.87 32.18
N ARG A 398 13.00 -15.70 31.19
CA ARG A 398 13.07 -15.30 29.77
C ARG A 398 11.98 -15.99 28.97
N LEU A 399 11.24 -15.20 28.19
CA LEU A 399 10.26 -15.68 27.23
C LEU A 399 10.76 -15.37 25.81
N VAL A 400 10.66 -16.35 24.91
CA VAL A 400 11.20 -16.23 23.54
C VAL A 400 10.15 -16.67 22.53
N ARG A 401 9.97 -15.87 21.48
CA ARG A 401 9.14 -16.21 20.35
C ARG A 401 9.81 -15.77 19.05
N GLN A 402 9.81 -16.63 18.03
CA GLN A 402 10.27 -16.31 16.69
C GLN A 402 9.12 -16.44 15.70
N VAL A 403 8.99 -15.47 14.81
CA VAL A 403 8.09 -15.46 13.67
C VAL A 403 8.95 -15.38 12.41
N ASP A 404 8.91 -16.42 11.59
CA ASP A 404 9.69 -16.52 10.35
C ASP A 404 8.96 -15.83 9.18
N VAL A 405 7.64 -16.02 9.09
CA VAL A 405 6.77 -15.47 8.07
C VAL A 405 5.60 -14.78 8.77
N PRO A 406 5.62 -13.45 8.87
CA PRO A 406 4.56 -12.72 9.55
C PRO A 406 3.22 -12.82 8.81
N LYS A 407 2.12 -12.90 9.55
CA LYS A 407 0.74 -12.94 9.02
C LYS A 407 0.52 -11.89 7.93
N GLY A 408 -0.22 -12.29 6.89
CA GLY A 408 -0.50 -11.50 5.70
C GLY A 408 0.49 -11.70 4.56
N ASP A 409 1.61 -12.39 4.76
CA ASP A 409 2.47 -12.87 3.67
C ASP A 409 1.68 -13.84 2.76
N PRO A 410 1.94 -13.96 1.44
CA PRO A 410 1.27 -14.95 0.60
C PRO A 410 1.37 -16.40 1.09
N ARG A 411 2.35 -16.73 1.92
CA ARG A 411 2.53 -18.06 2.55
C ARG A 411 1.75 -18.24 3.86
N ASP A 412 1.27 -17.16 4.44
CA ASP A 412 0.35 -17.11 5.60
C ASP A 412 -0.64 -15.94 5.36
N PRO A 413 -1.53 -16.07 4.36
CA PRO A 413 -2.31 -14.95 3.86
C PRO A 413 -3.36 -14.49 4.88
N MET A 414 -3.68 -13.19 4.84
CA MET A 414 -4.93 -12.69 5.41
C MET A 414 -6.05 -13.06 4.45
N GLU A 415 -6.98 -13.86 4.96
CA GLU A 415 -8.20 -14.24 4.27
C GLU A 415 -9.33 -13.23 4.56
N GLU A 416 -10.50 -13.46 3.99
CA GLU A 416 -11.65 -12.56 4.13
C GLU A 416 -11.99 -12.23 5.58
N ASP A 417 -12.03 -13.23 6.46
CA ASP A 417 -12.36 -13.05 7.87
C ASP A 417 -11.31 -12.20 8.61
N ASP A 418 -10.03 -12.40 8.31
CA ASP A 418 -8.94 -11.58 8.86
C ASP A 418 -9.09 -10.11 8.45
N VAL A 419 -9.49 -9.85 7.19
CA VAL A 419 -9.65 -8.49 6.67
C VAL A 419 -10.95 -7.86 7.18
N ARG A 420 -12.04 -8.63 7.36
CA ARG A 420 -13.25 -8.18 8.07
C ARG A 420 -12.95 -7.75 9.50
N GLU A 421 -12.12 -8.51 10.21
CA GLU A 421 -11.69 -8.16 11.56
C GLU A 421 -10.82 -6.89 11.55
N LYS A 422 -9.88 -6.76 10.59
CA LYS A 422 -9.11 -5.53 10.38
C LYS A 422 -10.02 -4.33 10.12
N LEU A 423 -11.04 -4.48 9.27
CA LEU A 423 -12.02 -3.43 8.96
C LEU A 423 -12.74 -2.97 10.24
N ARG A 424 -13.26 -3.89 11.07
CA ARG A 424 -13.92 -3.57 12.34
C ARG A 424 -12.97 -2.82 13.28
N ARG A 425 -11.75 -3.30 13.45
CA ARG A 425 -10.74 -2.69 14.32
C ARG A 425 -10.31 -1.29 13.87
N PHE A 426 -10.21 -1.06 12.55
CA PHE A 426 -9.76 0.23 12.00
C PHE A 426 -10.90 1.22 11.75
N ALA A 427 -12.14 0.77 11.75
CA ALA A 427 -13.30 1.63 11.51
C ALA A 427 -13.66 2.56 12.69
N GLY A 428 -13.04 2.40 13.86
CA GLY A 428 -13.35 3.17 15.06
C GLY A 428 -14.78 2.89 15.55
N ASP A 429 -15.53 3.92 15.90
CA ASP A 429 -16.88 3.82 16.49
C ASP A 429 -17.99 3.62 15.44
N ARG A 430 -17.67 3.18 14.22
CA ARG A 430 -18.68 2.92 13.18
C ARG A 430 -19.54 1.73 13.52
N ASP A 431 -20.81 1.77 13.09
CA ASP A 431 -21.78 0.70 13.32
C ASP A 431 -21.32 -0.64 12.74
N ALA A 432 -21.22 -1.66 13.56
CA ALA A 432 -20.71 -2.99 13.18
C ALA A 432 -21.60 -3.68 12.13
N GLY A 433 -22.93 -3.48 12.19
CA GLY A 433 -23.85 -4.03 11.21
C GLY A 433 -23.64 -3.43 9.82
N ARG A 434 -23.43 -2.11 9.76
CA ARG A 434 -23.14 -1.42 8.50
C ARG A 434 -21.78 -1.85 7.91
N LEU A 435 -20.78 -2.07 8.75
CA LEU A 435 -19.48 -2.58 8.29
C LEU A 435 -19.58 -3.98 7.71
N GLU A 436 -20.41 -4.83 8.31
CA GLU A 436 -20.65 -6.19 7.82
C GLU A 436 -21.44 -6.19 6.51
N GLU A 437 -22.45 -5.32 6.38
CA GLU A 437 -23.18 -5.12 5.13
C GLU A 437 -22.24 -4.65 4.01
N LEU A 438 -21.40 -3.66 4.29
CA LEU A 438 -20.39 -3.16 3.36
C LEU A 438 -19.39 -4.26 2.93
N ALA A 439 -18.92 -5.06 3.88
CA ALA A 439 -18.04 -6.18 3.58
C ALA A 439 -18.71 -7.24 2.71
N GLY A 440 -19.99 -7.55 2.99
CA GLY A 440 -20.81 -8.43 2.15
C GLY A 440 -20.95 -7.88 0.71
N LEU A 441 -21.22 -6.58 0.57
CA LEU A 441 -21.32 -5.93 -0.73
C LEU A 441 -20.03 -6.00 -1.53
N VAL A 442 -18.87 -5.80 -0.89
CA VAL A 442 -17.55 -5.92 -1.54
C VAL A 442 -17.32 -7.32 -2.10
N MET A 443 -17.75 -8.36 -1.40
CA MET A 443 -17.56 -9.75 -1.86
C MET A 443 -18.46 -10.12 -3.05
N HIS A 444 -19.46 -9.28 -3.37
CA HIS A 444 -20.35 -9.38 -4.55
C HIS A 444 -20.25 -8.15 -5.46
N LEU A 445 -19.12 -7.44 -5.42
CA LEU A 445 -18.95 -6.16 -6.11
C LEU A 445 -19.13 -6.26 -7.62
N GLU A 446 -18.78 -7.41 -8.23
CA GLU A 446 -18.98 -7.67 -9.66
C GLU A 446 -20.44 -7.64 -10.12
N GLU A 447 -21.38 -7.76 -9.20
CA GLU A 447 -22.83 -7.75 -9.47
C GLU A 447 -23.42 -6.32 -9.52
N ILE A 448 -22.64 -5.33 -9.03
CA ILE A 448 -23.09 -3.93 -8.94
C ILE A 448 -23.00 -3.27 -10.31
N GLY A 449 -24.16 -2.78 -10.81
CA GLY A 449 -24.26 -2.13 -12.12
C GLY A 449 -23.61 -0.75 -12.19
N GLU A 450 -23.68 0.02 -11.11
CA GLU A 450 -23.08 1.37 -10.99
C GLU A 450 -22.33 1.48 -9.67
N LEU A 451 -21.04 1.81 -9.73
CA LEU A 451 -20.15 1.81 -8.56
C LEU A 451 -20.50 2.91 -7.54
N GLY A 452 -21.17 3.99 -7.95
CA GLY A 452 -21.62 5.06 -7.07
C GLY A 452 -22.46 4.56 -5.89
N ARG A 453 -23.26 3.49 -6.07
CA ARG A 453 -24.02 2.87 -4.97
C ARG A 453 -23.12 2.27 -3.87
N PHE A 454 -21.95 1.79 -4.25
CA PHE A 454 -20.98 1.27 -3.30
C PHE A 454 -20.31 2.41 -2.52
N THR A 455 -19.88 3.47 -3.22
CA THR A 455 -19.18 4.60 -2.59
C THR A 455 -20.07 5.45 -1.68
N GLU A 456 -21.38 5.49 -1.92
CA GLU A 456 -22.38 6.09 -1.03
C GLU A 456 -22.51 5.38 0.33
N MET A 457 -22.13 4.11 0.40
CA MET A 457 -22.15 3.34 1.66
C MET A 457 -20.91 3.58 2.52
N VAL A 458 -19.80 4.04 1.92
CA VAL A 458 -18.52 4.31 2.58
C VAL A 458 -18.52 5.71 3.19
#